data_9a8257653be3dd50d7101c301a23d75b
#
_entry.id   9a8257653be3dd50d7101c301a23d75b
#
_cell.length_a   1.000
_cell.length_b   1.000
_cell.length_c   1.000
_cell.angle_alpha   90.00
_cell.angle_beta   90.00
_cell.angle_gamma   90.00
#
_symmetry.space_group_name_H-M   'P 1'
#
loop_
_entity.id
_entity.type
_entity.pdbx_description
1 polymer ?
#
loop_
_entity_poly.entity_id
_entity_poly.type
_entity_poly.pdbx_seq_one_letter_code
_entity_poly.pdbx_strand_id
1 'polypeptide(L)'
;MYQPHARTLRAEYLLPHTERAALWARRLTGLYLGREDTGRHPVDTCDAAVVVSELVTNAVRHTHGACRLRLCLYSGHLSVEVHDDSPARLRPRPVGGEAEDGRGLALVGAIAQTLDVRCDLGGGKTVRATLGTDRKPAEVAGGFAAADGSTRRRA
;
A
#
# COMPACT_ATOMS: atom_id res chain seq x y z
N MET A 1 35.39 -8.53 -9.55
CA MET A 1 34.31 -7.62 -9.96
C MET A 1 33.51 -7.25 -8.72
N TYR A 2 33.63 -6.03 -8.27
CA TYR A 2 32.91 -5.53 -7.08
C TYR A 2 31.48 -5.27 -7.50
N GLN A 3 30.54 -6.11 -7.07
CA GLN A 3 29.12 -5.77 -7.17
C GLN A 3 28.81 -4.81 -6.01
N PRO A 4 28.41 -3.56 -6.26
CA PRO A 4 27.94 -2.71 -5.21
C PRO A 4 26.68 -3.35 -4.64
N HIS A 5 26.73 -3.73 -3.38
CA HIS A 5 25.53 -4.18 -2.65
C HIS A 5 24.47 -3.10 -2.79
N ALA A 6 23.35 -3.42 -3.41
CA ALA A 6 22.25 -2.51 -3.56
C ALA A 6 21.87 -1.99 -2.16
N ARG A 7 22.16 -0.70 -1.92
CA ARG A 7 21.85 -0.07 -0.65
C ARG A 7 20.34 -0.08 -0.47
N THR A 8 19.91 -0.69 0.60
CA THR A 8 18.51 -0.61 1.04
C THR A 8 18.37 0.61 1.94
N LEU A 9 17.60 1.59 1.50
CA LEU A 9 17.27 2.76 2.31
C LEU A 9 15.90 2.59 2.92
N ARG A 10 15.80 2.76 4.22
CA ARG A 10 14.53 2.63 4.96
C ARG A 10 14.23 3.90 5.71
N ALA A 11 12.97 4.28 5.73
CA ALA A 11 12.42 5.33 6.57
C ALA A 11 11.09 4.88 7.16
N GLU A 12 10.81 5.30 8.38
CA GLU A 12 9.58 5.01 9.08
C GLU A 12 9.06 6.27 9.76
N TYR A 13 7.78 6.52 9.62
CA TYR A 13 7.09 7.69 10.16
C TYR A 13 5.82 7.28 10.87
N LEU A 14 5.61 7.81 12.06
CA LEU A 14 4.34 7.71 12.77
C LEU A 14 3.50 8.93 12.41
N LEU A 15 2.36 8.71 11.79
CA LEU A 15 1.44 9.76 11.36
C LEU A 15 0.26 9.83 12.32
N PRO A 16 -0.04 11.01 12.88
CA PRO A 16 -1.19 11.16 13.76
C PRO A 16 -2.50 10.99 12.99
N HIS A 17 -3.56 10.62 13.70
CA HIS A 17 -4.90 10.48 13.13
C HIS A 17 -5.50 11.88 12.88
N THR A 18 -5.21 12.44 11.72
CA THR A 18 -5.73 13.74 11.28
C THR A 18 -6.03 13.72 9.78
N GLU A 19 -6.89 14.64 9.34
CA GLU A 19 -7.15 14.85 7.91
C GLU A 19 -5.90 15.25 7.11
N ARG A 20 -4.89 15.79 7.80
CA ARG A 20 -3.62 16.20 7.19
C ARG A 20 -2.61 15.06 7.05
N ALA A 21 -2.90 13.88 7.56
CA ALA A 21 -1.95 12.75 7.53
C ALA A 21 -1.48 12.42 6.11
N ALA A 22 -2.39 12.40 5.13
CA ALA A 22 -2.03 12.16 3.73
C ALA A 22 -1.11 13.25 3.16
N LEU A 23 -1.33 14.52 3.51
CA LEU A 23 -0.46 15.62 3.10
C LEU A 23 0.95 15.48 3.68
N TRP A 24 1.06 15.14 4.96
CA TRP A 24 2.34 14.87 5.61
C TRP A 24 3.04 13.70 4.96
N ALA A 25 2.32 12.61 4.70
CA ALA A 25 2.85 11.43 4.04
C ALA A 25 3.45 11.75 2.67
N ARG A 26 2.76 12.55 1.85
CA ARG A 26 3.28 13.00 0.54
C ARG A 26 4.57 13.81 0.68
N ARG A 27 4.60 14.76 1.61
CA ARG A 27 5.80 15.59 1.85
C ARG A 27 6.98 14.76 2.31
N LEU A 28 6.77 13.87 3.26
CA LEU A 28 7.81 12.98 3.78
C LEU A 28 8.33 12.02 2.69
N THR A 29 7.45 11.50 1.85
CA THR A 29 7.84 10.66 0.71
C THR A 29 8.65 11.44 -0.32
N GLY A 30 8.27 12.67 -0.63
CA GLY A 30 9.03 13.54 -1.53
C GLY A 30 10.43 13.86 -0.98
N LEU A 31 10.54 14.18 0.31
CA LEU A 31 11.82 14.40 0.98
C LEU A 31 12.67 13.13 0.99
N TYR A 32 12.07 11.97 1.26
CA TYR A 32 12.75 10.68 1.25
C TYR A 32 13.33 10.35 -0.13
N LEU A 33 12.54 10.49 -1.19
CA LEU A 33 12.98 10.21 -2.56
C LEU A 33 13.96 11.27 -3.11
N GLY A 34 13.92 12.48 -2.59
CA GLY A 34 14.83 13.57 -2.96
C GLY A 34 16.17 13.58 -2.23
N ARG A 35 16.45 12.63 -1.35
CA ARG A 35 17.73 12.54 -0.62
C ARG A 35 18.86 12.16 -1.57
N GLU A 36 20.03 12.73 -1.34
CA GLU A 36 21.23 12.41 -2.15
C GLU A 36 21.64 10.93 -2.06
N ASP A 37 21.38 10.28 -0.91
CA ASP A 37 21.71 8.89 -0.68
C ASP A 37 20.75 7.89 -1.35
N THR A 38 19.58 8.34 -1.86
CA THR A 38 18.69 7.50 -2.68
C THR A 38 19.25 7.25 -4.08
N GLY A 39 20.15 8.10 -4.53
CA GLY A 39 20.73 8.01 -5.87
C GLY A 39 19.68 8.21 -6.98
N ARG A 40 20.05 7.81 -8.18
CA ARG A 40 19.07 7.72 -9.28
C ARG A 40 18.20 6.49 -9.10
N HIS A 41 16.90 6.72 -8.97
CA HIS A 41 15.91 5.64 -8.94
C HIS A 41 14.84 5.90 -10.02
N PRO A 42 14.28 4.83 -10.58
CA PRO A 42 13.30 4.93 -11.65
C PRO A 42 11.86 5.17 -11.16
N VAL A 43 11.67 5.31 -9.85
CA VAL A 43 10.34 5.50 -9.27
C VAL A 43 9.83 6.91 -9.55
N ASP A 44 8.66 7.01 -10.16
CA ASP A 44 7.98 8.27 -10.40
C ASP A 44 7.49 8.86 -9.06
N THR A 45 7.96 10.06 -8.74
CA THR A 45 7.62 10.74 -7.48
C THR A 45 6.14 11.09 -7.38
N CYS A 46 5.49 11.40 -8.51
CA CYS A 46 4.05 11.66 -8.54
C CYS A 46 3.25 10.38 -8.26
N ASP A 47 3.62 9.28 -8.87
CA ASP A 47 3.01 7.96 -8.62
C ASP A 47 3.18 7.56 -7.14
N ALA A 48 4.36 7.74 -6.58
CA ALA A 48 4.62 7.47 -5.16
C ALA A 48 3.75 8.36 -4.25
N ALA A 49 3.59 9.64 -4.58
CA ALA A 49 2.75 10.55 -3.82
C ALA A 49 1.27 10.13 -3.83
N VAL A 50 0.76 9.69 -4.97
CA VAL A 50 -0.62 9.18 -5.09
C VAL A 50 -0.80 7.92 -4.26
N VAL A 51 0.08 6.93 -4.40
CA VAL A 51 0.01 5.67 -3.66
C VAL A 51 0.04 5.92 -2.14
N VAL A 52 0.98 6.70 -1.66
CA VAL A 52 1.10 7.03 -0.24
C VAL A 52 -0.15 7.76 0.27
N SER A 53 -0.68 8.72 -0.50
CA SER A 53 -1.89 9.45 -0.13
C SER A 53 -3.09 8.53 0.04
N GLU A 54 -3.30 7.62 -0.90
CA GLU A 54 -4.44 6.70 -0.89
C GLU A 54 -4.34 5.69 0.26
N LEU A 55 -3.17 5.12 0.49
CA LEU A 55 -2.95 4.16 1.58
C LEU A 55 -3.11 4.82 2.95
N VAL A 56 -2.60 6.03 3.15
CA VAL A 56 -2.74 6.76 4.42
C VAL A 56 -4.17 7.24 4.63
N THR A 57 -4.84 7.75 3.60
CA THR A 57 -6.25 8.13 3.68
C THR A 57 -7.12 6.94 4.07
N ASN A 58 -6.87 5.79 3.48
CA ASN A 58 -7.56 4.55 3.79
C ASN A 58 -7.34 4.14 5.27
N ALA A 59 -6.10 4.20 5.75
CA ALA A 59 -5.79 3.92 7.16
C ALA A 59 -6.51 4.88 8.11
N VAL A 60 -6.49 6.18 7.84
CA VAL A 60 -7.15 7.20 8.67
C VAL A 60 -8.67 6.99 8.72
N ARG A 61 -9.30 6.57 7.63
CA ARG A 61 -10.75 6.28 7.59
C ARG A 61 -11.15 5.06 8.42
N HIS A 62 -10.28 4.07 8.54
CA HIS A 62 -10.59 2.78 9.16
C HIS A 62 -10.04 2.61 10.58
N THR A 63 -9.30 3.59 11.10
CA THR A 63 -8.78 3.57 12.46
C THR A 63 -9.05 4.88 13.19
N HIS A 64 -8.96 4.86 14.52
CA HIS A 64 -9.02 6.04 15.38
C HIS A 64 -7.65 6.43 15.93
N GLY A 65 -6.63 5.64 15.64
CA GLY A 65 -5.28 5.85 16.11
C GLY A 65 -4.31 6.32 15.01
N ALA A 66 -3.08 6.54 15.41
CA ALA A 66 -1.99 6.84 14.49
C ALA A 66 -1.76 5.67 13.52
N CYS A 67 -1.28 5.98 12.32
CA CYS A 67 -0.80 4.97 11.39
C CYS A 67 0.71 5.11 11.17
N ARG A 68 1.34 4.01 10.77
CA ARG A 68 2.78 3.95 10.52
C ARG A 68 3.03 3.82 9.03
N LEU A 69 3.74 4.80 8.48
CA LEU A 69 4.22 4.78 7.10
C LEU A 69 5.66 4.28 7.09
N ARG A 70 5.94 3.24 6.31
CA ARG A 70 7.29 2.74 6.07
C ARG A 70 7.61 2.80 4.59
N LEU A 71 8.75 3.40 4.27
CA LEU A 71 9.30 3.50 2.93
C LEU A 71 10.59 2.70 2.85
N CYS A 72 10.74 1.91 1.82
CA CYS A 72 11.94 1.11 1.58
C CYS A 72 12.29 1.13 0.09
N LEU A 73 13.39 1.80 -0.24
CA LEU A 73 13.93 1.82 -1.60
C LEU A 73 15.06 0.78 -1.70
N TYR A 74 14.91 -0.17 -2.61
CA TYR A 74 15.89 -1.20 -2.87
C TYR A 74 15.87 -1.61 -4.34
N SER A 75 17.02 -1.79 -4.93
CA SER A 75 17.16 -2.26 -6.33
C SER A 75 16.24 -1.54 -7.33
N GLY A 76 16.04 -0.23 -7.17
CA GLY A 76 15.17 0.57 -8.03
C GLY A 76 13.66 0.43 -7.76
N HIS A 77 13.26 -0.33 -6.74
CA HIS A 77 11.87 -0.47 -6.32
C HIS A 77 11.61 0.27 -5.01
N LEU A 78 10.47 0.92 -4.93
CA LEU A 78 9.95 1.52 -3.70
C LEU A 78 8.85 0.63 -3.12
N SER A 79 9.06 0.11 -1.92
CA SER A 79 8.02 -0.50 -1.10
C SER A 79 7.41 0.57 -0.20
N VAL A 80 6.11 0.73 -0.27
CA VAL A 80 5.31 1.59 0.59
C VAL A 80 4.44 0.70 1.46
N GLU A 81 4.60 0.77 2.78
CA GLU A 81 3.76 0.05 3.75
C GLU A 81 3.05 1.04 4.65
N VAL A 82 1.76 0.85 4.84
CA VAL A 82 0.97 1.58 5.83
C VAL A 82 0.33 0.58 6.77
N HIS A 83 0.68 0.70 8.05
CA HIS A 83 0.12 -0.10 9.14
C HIS A 83 -0.83 0.74 9.97
N ASP A 84 -2.02 0.20 10.25
CA ASP A 84 -2.98 0.76 11.19
C ASP A 84 -3.47 -0.32 12.18
N ASP A 85 -3.86 0.10 13.37
CA ASP A 85 -4.35 -0.77 14.44
C ASP A 85 -5.84 -1.08 14.34
N SER A 86 -6.44 -0.89 13.15
CA SER A 86 -7.85 -1.16 12.94
C SER A 86 -8.19 -2.61 13.27
N PRO A 87 -9.16 -2.88 14.14
CA PRO A 87 -9.67 -4.23 14.39
C PRO A 87 -10.51 -4.75 13.23
N ALA A 88 -10.71 -3.94 12.19
CA ALA A 88 -11.56 -4.28 11.07
C ALA A 88 -10.96 -5.46 10.31
N ARG A 89 -11.52 -6.63 10.52
CA ARG A 89 -11.45 -7.70 9.55
C ARG A 89 -11.91 -7.12 8.23
N LEU A 90 -11.15 -7.38 7.16
CA LEU A 90 -11.64 -7.11 5.81
C LEU A 90 -12.97 -7.86 5.64
N ARG A 91 -14.07 -7.21 5.97
CA ARG A 91 -15.37 -7.72 5.61
C ARG A 91 -15.49 -7.51 4.11
N PRO A 92 -15.78 -8.55 3.32
CA PRO A 92 -16.19 -8.34 1.95
C PRO A 92 -17.39 -7.41 1.98
N ARG A 93 -17.23 -6.20 1.42
CA ARG A 93 -18.35 -5.26 1.30
C ARG A 93 -19.32 -5.79 0.27
N PRO A 94 -20.65 -5.68 0.51
CA PRO A 94 -21.61 -6.00 -0.53
C PRO A 94 -21.37 -5.11 -1.73
N VAL A 95 -21.39 -5.71 -2.92
CA VAL A 95 -21.35 -5.02 -4.20
C VAL A 95 -22.52 -4.04 -4.24
N GLY A 96 -22.26 -2.72 -4.22
CA GLY A 96 -23.30 -1.69 -4.28
C GLY A 96 -23.23 -0.57 -3.24
N GLY A 97 -22.35 -0.62 -2.24
CA GLY A 97 -22.09 0.52 -1.36
C GLY A 97 -21.22 1.55 -2.05
N GLU A 98 -21.54 2.83 -1.94
CA GLU A 98 -20.82 3.94 -2.55
C GLU A 98 -19.33 3.87 -2.22
N ALA A 99 -18.56 3.57 -3.26
CA ALA A 99 -17.23 3.03 -3.17
C ALA A 99 -16.16 4.11 -3.24
N GLU A 100 -16.18 5.11 -2.34
CA GLU A 100 -15.02 5.99 -2.20
C GLU A 100 -13.78 5.19 -1.76
N ASP A 101 -13.96 4.20 -0.89
CA ASP A 101 -12.87 3.36 -0.39
C ASP A 101 -12.32 2.36 -1.44
N GLY A 102 -13.16 1.91 -2.37
CA GLY A 102 -12.75 1.01 -3.44
C GLY A 102 -11.96 1.70 -4.56
N ARG A 103 -12.22 2.99 -4.81
CA ARG A 103 -11.55 3.77 -5.87
C ARG A 103 -10.09 4.02 -5.54
N GLY A 104 -9.76 4.35 -4.29
CA GLY A 104 -8.39 4.61 -3.87
C GLY A 104 -7.50 3.38 -4.03
N LEU A 105 -7.93 2.22 -3.57
CA LEU A 105 -7.19 0.97 -3.74
C LEU A 105 -7.13 0.50 -5.20
N ALA A 106 -8.17 0.74 -6.00
CA ALA A 106 -8.14 0.48 -7.43
C ALA A 106 -7.10 1.36 -8.14
N LEU A 107 -6.99 2.63 -7.77
CA LEU A 107 -5.96 3.54 -8.30
C LEU A 107 -4.56 3.08 -7.90
N VAL A 108 -4.35 2.68 -6.65
CA VAL A 108 -3.07 2.11 -6.21
C VAL A 108 -2.74 0.85 -7.02
N GLY A 109 -3.71 -0.03 -7.22
CA GLY A 109 -3.55 -1.24 -8.03
C GLY A 109 -3.18 -0.96 -9.50
N ALA A 110 -3.65 0.15 -10.06
CA ALA A 110 -3.29 0.56 -11.42
C ALA A 110 -1.87 1.13 -11.54
N ILE A 111 -1.34 1.70 -10.46
CA ILE A 111 -0.01 2.34 -10.42
C ILE A 111 1.06 1.35 -9.94
N ALA A 112 0.77 0.59 -8.89
CA ALA A 112 1.73 -0.31 -8.26
C ALA A 112 1.96 -1.59 -9.07
N GLN A 113 3.15 -2.15 -8.97
CA GLN A 113 3.45 -3.48 -9.51
C GLN A 113 2.79 -4.59 -8.68
N THR A 114 2.75 -4.41 -7.37
CA THR A 114 2.08 -5.33 -6.44
C THR A 114 1.34 -4.54 -5.37
N LEU A 115 0.22 -5.10 -4.93
CA LEU A 115 -0.56 -4.62 -3.81
C LEU A 115 -0.94 -5.82 -2.92
N ASP A 116 -0.54 -5.78 -1.67
CA ASP A 116 -0.76 -6.83 -0.69
C ASP A 116 -1.38 -6.27 0.59
N VAL A 117 -2.31 -6.99 1.17
CA VAL A 117 -2.98 -6.62 2.43
C VAL A 117 -2.83 -7.76 3.42
N ARG A 118 -2.27 -7.48 4.58
CA ARG A 118 -2.10 -8.44 5.68
C ARG A 118 -2.85 -7.97 6.90
N CYS A 119 -3.57 -8.89 7.52
CA CYS A 119 -4.13 -8.70 8.84
C CYS A 119 -3.21 -9.33 9.88
N ASP A 120 -2.87 -8.57 10.90
CA ASP A 120 -1.99 -9.04 11.98
C ASP A 120 -2.77 -9.90 12.99
N LEU A 121 -2.14 -10.92 13.54
CA LEU A 121 -2.76 -11.83 14.52
C LEU A 121 -3.18 -11.12 15.82
N GLY A 122 -2.49 -10.05 16.17
CA GLY A 122 -2.79 -9.23 17.36
C GLY A 122 -3.78 -8.10 17.12
N GLY A 123 -4.37 -8.03 15.95
CA GLY A 123 -5.17 -6.90 15.48
C GLY A 123 -4.31 -5.90 14.69
N GLY A 124 -4.95 -5.21 13.79
CA GLY A 124 -4.27 -4.30 12.87
C GLY A 124 -4.14 -4.85 11.46
N LYS A 125 -3.78 -3.97 10.56
CA LYS A 125 -3.70 -4.24 9.13
C LYS A 125 -2.48 -3.53 8.55
N THR A 126 -1.77 -4.22 7.68
CA THR A 126 -0.70 -3.63 6.86
C THR A 126 -1.06 -3.74 5.39
N VAL A 127 -1.08 -2.61 4.72
CA VAL A 127 -1.21 -2.54 3.26
C VAL A 127 0.16 -2.21 2.68
N ARG A 128 0.62 -3.03 1.74
CA ARG A 128 1.91 -2.85 1.06
C ARG A 128 1.70 -2.69 -0.44
N ALA A 129 2.28 -1.65 -1.01
CA ALA A 129 2.38 -1.45 -2.44
C ALA A 129 3.84 -1.36 -2.85
N THR A 130 4.20 -1.95 -3.99
CA THR A 130 5.54 -1.85 -4.57
C THR A 130 5.48 -1.12 -5.90
N LEU A 131 6.32 -0.11 -6.06
CA LEU A 131 6.46 0.67 -7.28
C LEU A 131 7.85 0.41 -7.90
N GLY A 132 7.92 0.38 -9.21
CA GLY A 132 9.17 0.19 -9.97
C GLY A 132 9.06 0.70 -11.39
N THR A 133 10.06 0.38 -12.24
CA THR A 133 10.14 0.83 -13.63
C THR A 133 9.13 0.19 -14.56
N ASP A 134 8.74 -1.04 -14.28
CA ASP A 134 7.85 -1.79 -15.18
C ASP A 134 6.41 -1.57 -14.73
N ARG A 135 5.69 -0.71 -15.45
CA ARG A 135 4.24 -0.60 -15.34
C ARG A 135 3.57 -1.88 -15.85
N LYS A 136 3.69 -2.97 -15.10
CA LYS A 136 2.72 -4.05 -15.22
C LYS A 136 1.51 -3.71 -14.35
N PRO A 137 0.29 -3.88 -14.88
CA PRO A 137 -0.90 -3.78 -14.03
C PRO A 137 -0.72 -4.72 -12.84
N ALA A 138 -0.96 -4.23 -11.64
CA ALA A 138 -0.83 -5.01 -10.43
C ALA A 138 -1.68 -6.27 -10.53
N GLU A 139 -1.05 -7.43 -10.45
CA GLU A 139 -1.78 -8.63 -10.07
C GLU A 139 -2.27 -8.40 -8.65
N VAL A 140 -3.57 -8.22 -8.51
CA VAL A 140 -4.20 -8.23 -7.19
C VAL A 140 -4.08 -9.66 -6.68
N ALA A 141 -3.07 -9.90 -5.85
CA ALA A 141 -2.92 -11.15 -5.12
C ALA A 141 -4.00 -11.22 -4.03
N GLY A 142 -5.21 -11.46 -4.45
CA GLY A 142 -6.41 -11.69 -3.66
C GLY A 142 -7.20 -12.79 -4.31
N GLY A 143 -6.61 -14.00 -4.32
CA GLY A 143 -7.33 -15.21 -4.67
C GLY A 143 -8.45 -15.44 -3.66
N PHE A 144 -9.61 -14.89 -3.90
CA PHE A 144 -10.84 -15.44 -3.38
C PHE A 144 -11.08 -16.76 -4.12
N ALA A 145 -10.68 -17.87 -3.52
CA ALA A 145 -11.15 -19.18 -3.93
C ALA A 145 -12.67 -19.18 -3.71
N ALA A 146 -13.43 -18.96 -4.76
CA ALA A 146 -14.84 -19.28 -4.77
C ALA A 146 -14.95 -20.80 -4.56
N ALA A 147 -15.48 -21.19 -3.40
CA ALA A 147 -15.91 -22.55 -3.17
C ALA A 147 -17.09 -22.82 -4.12
N ASP A 148 -16.80 -23.52 -5.19
CA ASP A 148 -17.80 -24.05 -6.10
C ASP A 148 -18.56 -25.19 -5.40
N GLY A 149 -19.71 -24.83 -4.87
CA GLY A 149 -20.68 -25.76 -4.30
C GLY A 149 -21.57 -26.34 -5.38
N SER A 150 -21.03 -27.22 -6.21
CA SER A 150 -21.83 -28.02 -7.14
C SER A 150 -22.65 -29.06 -6.37
N THR A 151 -23.87 -28.70 -5.99
CA THR A 151 -24.87 -29.67 -5.53
C THR A 151 -25.53 -30.31 -6.75
N ARG A 152 -25.04 -31.47 -7.16
CA ARG A 152 -25.76 -32.34 -8.09
C ARG A 152 -27.00 -32.88 -7.37
N ARG A 153 -28.18 -32.40 -7.70
CA ARG A 153 -29.43 -33.13 -7.49
C ARG A 153 -29.54 -34.23 -8.55
N ARG A 154 -29.54 -35.47 -8.10
CA ARG A 154 -30.10 -36.58 -8.87
C ARG A 154 -31.59 -36.66 -8.57
N ALA A 155 -32.37 -36.66 -9.63
CA ALA A 155 -33.74 -37.17 -9.66
C ALA A 155 -33.73 -38.67 -9.75
#